data_cc1b79d8030c75a0e3e98f6b1d2ed687
#
_entry.id   cc1b79d8030c75a0e3e98f6b1d2ed687
#
_cell.length_a   1.000
_cell.length_b   1.000
_cell.length_c   1.000
_cell.angle_alpha   90.00
_cell.angle_beta   90.00
_cell.angle_gamma   90.00
#
_symmetry.space_group_name_H-M   'P 1'
#
loop_
_entity.id
_entity.type
_entity.pdbx_description
1 polymer ?
#
loop_
_entity_poly.entity_id
_entity_poly.type
_entity_poly.pdbx_seq_one_letter_code
_entity_poly.pdbx_strand_id
1 'polypeptide(L)'
;MKFSKFNIIIKDGNEPYIWNTKSNAVSKLDGPTFQRLVEIKPEFILPDDFPFLDYMSANGFVVDDEFDETGEILREWSRTIDDTAPSSLSITLAPGMGCNYNCPYCFENGKRGGSRMTYETADAVVWFIRKKIDSNPSLKTITLNGFGGEPLMYIDVFERICHPLIRLCDERGIRFKGHVITNAYFLTDDIVDRLIKCRITSAQVSIDGMPEVYAAGKGVPAKAFYRVVDNIVTACNRMRISVRVNVPRDGLDNARELRDYLMQERGLDGKISIYIANTRLYGASLETEKANFANWCEMDKEFIKSFDPDKGSFNYKSLT
;
A
#
# COMPACT_ATOMS: atom_id res chain seq x y z
N MET A 1 -25.76 -22.76 -16.42
CA MET A 1 -24.74 -21.89 -15.79
C MET A 1 -23.35 -22.22 -16.31
N LYS A 2 -22.45 -21.26 -16.44
CA LYS A 2 -21.07 -21.49 -16.87
C LYS A 2 -20.07 -21.13 -15.80
N PHE A 3 -18.86 -21.75 -15.88
CA PHE A 3 -17.77 -21.48 -14.98
C PHE A 3 -17.19 -20.09 -15.26
N SER A 4 -17.08 -19.27 -14.21
CA SER A 4 -16.58 -17.90 -14.36
C SER A 4 -15.11 -17.90 -14.80
N LYS A 5 -14.76 -17.05 -15.75
CA LYS A 5 -13.38 -16.87 -16.22
C LYS A 5 -12.45 -16.18 -15.20
N PHE A 6 -13.02 -15.62 -14.15
CA PHE A 6 -12.27 -14.99 -13.06
C PHE A 6 -11.86 -15.98 -11.96
N ASN A 7 -12.19 -17.27 -12.14
CA ASN A 7 -11.79 -18.29 -11.20
C ASN A 7 -10.33 -18.71 -11.40
N ILE A 8 -9.60 -18.77 -10.29
CA ILE A 8 -8.26 -19.31 -10.20
C ILE A 8 -8.32 -20.48 -9.23
N ILE A 9 -7.84 -21.64 -9.67
CA ILE A 9 -7.68 -22.81 -8.80
C ILE A 9 -6.25 -22.78 -8.24
N ILE A 10 -6.12 -22.79 -6.94
CA ILE A 10 -4.87 -22.75 -6.21
C ILE A 10 -4.73 -23.94 -5.29
N LYS A 11 -3.50 -24.32 -4.97
CA LYS A 11 -3.19 -25.36 -3.98
C LYS A 11 -2.37 -24.76 -2.87
N ASP A 12 -2.78 -24.99 -1.63
CA ASP A 12 -1.99 -24.72 -0.44
C ASP A 12 -1.60 -26.06 0.18
N GLY A 13 -0.36 -26.50 -0.04
CA GLY A 13 0.06 -27.87 0.22
C GLY A 13 -0.75 -28.88 -0.59
N ASN A 14 -1.48 -29.76 0.11
CA ASN A 14 -2.37 -30.75 -0.53
C ASN A 14 -3.85 -30.27 -0.57
N GLU A 15 -4.13 -29.09 -0.10
CA GLU A 15 -5.50 -28.56 -0.03
C GLU A 15 -5.80 -27.67 -1.24
N PRO A 16 -6.83 -28.01 -2.03
CA PRO A 16 -7.22 -27.22 -3.17
C PRO A 16 -8.26 -26.16 -2.78
N TYR A 17 -8.12 -24.98 -3.40
CA TYR A 17 -9.04 -23.86 -3.26
C TYR A 17 -9.43 -23.30 -4.63
N ILE A 18 -10.60 -22.71 -4.69
CA ILE A 18 -11.01 -21.85 -5.79
C ILE A 18 -11.10 -20.40 -5.29
N TRP A 19 -10.52 -19.50 -6.03
CA TRP A 19 -10.60 -18.06 -5.82
C TRP A 19 -11.19 -17.36 -7.03
N ASN A 20 -12.27 -16.61 -6.83
CA ASN A 20 -12.81 -15.76 -7.88
C ASN A 20 -12.27 -14.34 -7.71
N THR A 21 -11.49 -13.85 -8.66
CA THR A 21 -10.79 -12.56 -8.58
C THR A 21 -11.72 -11.36 -8.74
N LYS A 22 -12.95 -11.55 -9.24
CA LYS A 22 -13.95 -10.48 -9.36
C LYS A 22 -14.75 -10.32 -8.06
N SER A 23 -15.31 -11.41 -7.54
CA SER A 23 -16.10 -11.40 -6.28
C SER A 23 -15.23 -11.39 -5.03
N ASN A 24 -13.94 -11.71 -5.19
CA ASN A 24 -12.97 -11.97 -4.12
C ASN A 24 -13.36 -13.13 -3.18
N ALA A 25 -14.28 -13.99 -3.61
CA ALA A 25 -14.66 -15.16 -2.85
C ALA A 25 -13.59 -16.25 -2.94
N VAL A 26 -13.30 -16.90 -1.83
CA VAL A 26 -12.39 -18.06 -1.74
C VAL A 26 -13.13 -19.21 -1.09
N SER A 27 -13.03 -20.41 -1.67
CA SER A 27 -13.61 -21.63 -1.10
C SER A 27 -12.63 -22.79 -1.16
N LYS A 28 -12.59 -23.59 -0.10
CA LYS A 28 -11.88 -24.85 -0.10
C LYS A 28 -12.67 -25.86 -0.93
N LEU A 29 -11.98 -26.65 -1.72
CA LEU A 29 -12.57 -27.72 -2.54
C LEU A 29 -12.31 -29.09 -1.91
N ASP A 30 -13.27 -30.01 -2.02
CA ASP A 30 -12.98 -31.41 -1.78
C ASP A 30 -12.26 -32.03 -2.97
N GLY A 31 -11.65 -33.20 -2.77
CA GLY A 31 -10.87 -33.88 -3.81
C GLY A 31 -11.66 -34.18 -5.10
N PRO A 32 -12.87 -34.74 -5.03
CA PRO A 32 -13.72 -35.00 -6.19
C PRO A 32 -14.08 -33.72 -6.95
N THR A 33 -14.52 -32.68 -6.27
CA THR A 33 -14.86 -31.38 -6.89
C THR A 33 -13.63 -30.74 -7.52
N PHE A 34 -12.47 -30.78 -6.86
CA PHE A 34 -11.22 -30.27 -7.40
C PHE A 34 -10.83 -30.99 -8.71
N GLN A 35 -10.88 -32.33 -8.75
CA GLN A 35 -10.57 -33.09 -9.96
C GLN A 35 -11.48 -32.73 -11.13
N ARG A 36 -12.77 -32.50 -10.86
CA ARG A 36 -13.70 -32.06 -11.89
C ARG A 36 -13.42 -30.62 -12.38
N LEU A 37 -13.06 -29.72 -11.47
CA LEU A 37 -12.86 -28.30 -11.78
C LEU A 37 -11.51 -28.01 -12.44
N VAL A 38 -10.48 -28.78 -12.16
CA VAL A 38 -9.13 -28.52 -12.70
C VAL A 38 -9.05 -28.70 -14.21
N GLU A 39 -9.94 -29.50 -14.77
CA GLU A 39 -10.04 -29.76 -16.22
C GLU A 39 -11.03 -28.80 -16.93
N ILE A 40 -11.80 -28.04 -16.15
CA ILE A 40 -12.80 -27.11 -16.68
C ILE A 40 -12.09 -25.86 -17.20
N LYS A 41 -12.33 -25.54 -18.47
CA LYS A 41 -11.90 -24.27 -19.06
C LYS A 41 -12.84 -23.14 -18.66
N PRO A 42 -12.34 -21.90 -18.61
CA PRO A 42 -13.22 -20.74 -18.46
C PRO A 42 -14.39 -20.76 -19.47
N GLU A 43 -15.56 -20.34 -19.03
CA GLU A 43 -16.80 -20.34 -19.82
C GLU A 43 -17.36 -21.73 -20.18
N PHE A 44 -16.84 -22.80 -19.57
CA PHE A 44 -17.43 -24.13 -19.72
C PHE A 44 -18.82 -24.17 -19.07
N ILE A 45 -19.80 -24.66 -19.82
CA ILE A 45 -21.17 -24.83 -19.30
C ILE A 45 -21.21 -26.05 -18.39
N LEU A 46 -21.61 -25.82 -17.15
CA LEU A 46 -21.71 -26.87 -16.15
C LEU A 46 -23.04 -27.63 -16.30
N PRO A 47 -23.04 -28.96 -16.10
CA PRO A 47 -24.28 -29.73 -16.01
C PRO A 47 -25.17 -29.22 -14.87
N ASP A 48 -26.49 -29.31 -15.02
CA ASP A 48 -27.46 -28.89 -14.00
C ASP A 48 -27.32 -29.66 -12.67
N ASP A 49 -26.78 -30.88 -12.72
CA ASP A 49 -26.48 -31.73 -11.56
C ASP A 49 -25.10 -31.49 -10.94
N PHE A 50 -24.39 -30.42 -11.36
CA PHE A 50 -23.09 -30.11 -10.79
C PHE A 50 -23.21 -29.76 -9.31
N PRO A 51 -22.35 -30.33 -8.43
CA PRO A 51 -22.47 -30.11 -7.00
C PRO A 51 -22.33 -28.65 -6.60
N PHE A 52 -23.15 -28.20 -5.64
CA PHE A 52 -23.07 -26.88 -5.02
C PHE A 52 -23.29 -25.69 -5.97
N LEU A 53 -24.03 -25.85 -7.08
CA LEU A 53 -24.28 -24.78 -8.06
C LEU A 53 -24.83 -23.49 -7.39
N ASP A 54 -25.80 -23.61 -6.49
CA ASP A 54 -26.36 -22.45 -5.78
C ASP A 54 -25.29 -21.70 -4.96
N TYR A 55 -24.46 -22.44 -4.23
CA TYR A 55 -23.35 -21.87 -3.46
C TYR A 55 -22.33 -21.22 -4.41
N MET A 56 -21.98 -21.90 -5.50
CA MET A 56 -21.00 -21.38 -6.47
C MET A 56 -21.53 -20.13 -7.17
N SER A 57 -22.82 -20.08 -7.48
CA SER A 57 -23.46 -18.90 -8.07
C SER A 57 -23.50 -17.72 -7.09
N ALA A 58 -23.91 -17.97 -5.85
CA ALA A 58 -23.97 -16.94 -4.81
C ALA A 58 -22.60 -16.29 -4.53
N ASN A 59 -21.51 -17.00 -4.78
CA ASN A 59 -20.13 -16.54 -4.59
C ASN A 59 -19.43 -16.11 -5.89
N GLY A 60 -20.13 -16.16 -7.02
CA GLY A 60 -19.60 -15.72 -8.32
C GLY A 60 -18.64 -16.72 -8.98
N PHE A 61 -18.54 -17.96 -8.48
CA PHE A 61 -17.74 -19.00 -9.12
C PHE A 61 -18.37 -19.53 -10.41
N VAL A 62 -19.69 -19.45 -10.49
CA VAL A 62 -20.46 -19.70 -11.72
C VAL A 62 -21.39 -18.53 -11.98
N VAL A 63 -21.68 -18.32 -13.25
CA VAL A 63 -22.56 -17.24 -13.74
C VAL A 63 -23.55 -17.80 -14.76
N ASP A 64 -24.54 -17.02 -15.10
CA ASP A 64 -25.48 -17.37 -16.16
C ASP A 64 -24.77 -17.60 -17.51
N ASP A 65 -25.26 -18.53 -18.32
CA ASP A 65 -24.67 -18.89 -19.62
C ASP A 65 -24.55 -17.68 -20.57
N GLU A 66 -25.60 -16.85 -20.56
CA GLU A 66 -25.67 -15.65 -21.40
C GLU A 66 -24.90 -14.45 -20.79
N PHE A 67 -24.42 -14.55 -19.56
CA PHE A 67 -23.77 -13.43 -18.89
C PHE A 67 -22.41 -13.10 -19.48
N ASP A 68 -22.29 -11.91 -20.06
CA ASP A 68 -21.03 -11.40 -20.61
C ASP A 68 -20.17 -10.75 -19.51
N GLU A 69 -19.36 -11.55 -18.86
CA GLU A 69 -18.45 -11.11 -17.77
C GLU A 69 -17.45 -10.03 -18.24
N THR A 70 -16.95 -10.13 -19.48
CA THR A 70 -16.01 -9.13 -20.03
C THR A 70 -16.70 -7.81 -20.30
N GLY A 71 -17.87 -7.89 -20.96
CA GLY A 71 -18.68 -6.70 -21.22
C GLY A 71 -19.11 -5.98 -19.95
N GLU A 72 -19.38 -6.74 -18.86
CA GLU A 72 -19.71 -6.12 -17.56
C GLU A 72 -18.53 -5.34 -17.00
N ILE A 73 -17.31 -5.89 -16.99
CA ILE A 73 -16.10 -5.17 -16.55
C ILE A 73 -15.84 -3.95 -17.44
N LEU A 74 -15.97 -4.10 -18.74
CA LEU A 74 -15.81 -2.97 -19.66
C LEU A 74 -16.86 -1.88 -19.41
N ARG A 75 -18.10 -2.26 -19.11
CA ARG A 75 -19.16 -1.30 -18.72
C ARG A 75 -18.86 -0.63 -17.38
N GLU A 76 -18.39 -1.38 -16.37
CA GLU A 76 -17.96 -0.82 -15.09
C GLU A 76 -16.79 0.16 -15.29
N TRP A 77 -15.83 -0.20 -16.13
CA TRP A 77 -14.70 0.68 -16.47
C TRP A 77 -15.14 1.93 -17.22
N SER A 78 -15.99 1.79 -18.24
CA SER A 78 -16.53 2.94 -18.99
C SER A 78 -17.29 3.89 -18.06
N ARG A 79 -18.16 3.37 -17.19
CA ARG A 79 -18.83 4.20 -16.17
C ARG A 79 -17.86 4.95 -15.26
N THR A 80 -16.75 4.32 -14.90
CA THR A 80 -15.72 4.95 -14.07
C THR A 80 -14.94 6.03 -14.82
N ILE A 81 -14.79 5.88 -16.14
CA ILE A 81 -14.02 6.79 -17.00
C ILE A 81 -14.92 7.88 -17.60
N ASP A 82 -16.11 7.53 -18.06
CA ASP A 82 -16.96 8.40 -18.90
C ASP A 82 -18.09 9.10 -18.14
N ASP A 83 -18.72 8.45 -17.14
CA ASP A 83 -19.97 8.94 -16.55
C ASP A 83 -19.83 9.75 -15.27
N THR A 84 -18.68 9.74 -14.63
CA THR A 84 -18.45 10.57 -13.46
C THR A 84 -17.05 11.16 -13.48
N ALA A 85 -17.01 12.47 -13.67
CA ALA A 85 -15.79 13.20 -13.30
C ALA A 85 -15.38 12.76 -11.88
N PRO A 86 -14.16 12.24 -11.68
CA PRO A 86 -13.78 11.60 -10.42
C PRO A 86 -13.99 12.57 -9.26
N SER A 87 -14.69 12.12 -8.22
CA SER A 87 -14.91 12.94 -7.02
C SER A 87 -13.64 13.14 -6.19
N SER A 88 -12.55 12.46 -6.54
CA SER A 88 -11.27 12.56 -5.86
C SER A 88 -10.10 12.64 -6.85
N LEU A 89 -9.11 13.45 -6.53
CA LEU A 89 -7.85 13.57 -7.25
C LEU A 89 -6.71 13.19 -6.30
N SER A 90 -5.96 12.15 -6.66
CA SER A 90 -4.75 11.72 -5.94
C SER A 90 -3.50 12.11 -6.74
N ILE A 91 -2.55 12.77 -6.07
CA ILE A 91 -1.32 13.29 -6.67
C ILE A 91 -0.15 12.76 -5.88
N THR A 92 0.80 12.12 -6.55
CA THR A 92 2.09 11.77 -5.95
C THR A 92 3.11 12.83 -6.36
N LEU A 93 3.70 13.49 -5.37
CA LEU A 93 4.69 14.54 -5.54
C LEU A 93 6.06 14.02 -5.09
N ALA A 94 7.00 13.97 -6.04
CA ALA A 94 8.42 13.69 -5.79
C ALA A 94 9.23 14.97 -6.00
N PRO A 95 9.45 15.78 -4.94
CA PRO A 95 10.09 17.09 -5.08
C PRO A 95 11.59 17.01 -5.36
N GLY A 96 12.18 15.83 -5.21
CA GLY A 96 13.57 15.54 -5.54
C GLY A 96 13.93 14.09 -5.31
N MET A 97 15.00 13.64 -5.97
CA MET A 97 15.51 12.26 -5.86
C MET A 97 16.65 12.13 -4.85
N GLY A 98 17.10 13.24 -4.23
CA GLY A 98 18.09 13.21 -3.17
C GLY A 98 17.56 12.53 -1.91
N CYS A 99 18.42 11.75 -1.27
CA CYS A 99 18.13 11.07 -0.02
C CYS A 99 19.36 11.10 0.91
N ASN A 100 19.13 11.26 2.20
CA ASN A 100 20.16 11.20 3.22
C ASN A 100 20.58 9.76 3.58
N TYR A 101 19.90 8.73 3.03
CA TYR A 101 20.18 7.32 3.22
C TYR A 101 20.68 6.65 1.93
N ASN A 102 21.32 5.48 2.08
CA ASN A 102 21.88 4.72 0.95
C ASN A 102 21.42 3.25 0.99
N CYS A 103 20.12 3.01 1.10
CA CYS A 103 19.55 1.66 1.18
C CYS A 103 19.94 0.83 -0.06
N PRO A 104 20.58 -0.35 0.11
CA PRO A 104 20.99 -1.18 -1.03
C PRO A 104 19.83 -1.74 -1.85
N TYR A 105 18.66 -1.94 -1.22
CA TYR A 105 17.44 -2.43 -1.87
C TYR A 105 16.57 -1.32 -2.49
N CYS A 106 17.00 -0.06 -2.45
CA CYS A 106 16.19 1.06 -2.95
C CYS A 106 16.07 0.96 -4.47
N PHE A 107 14.83 0.96 -4.99
CA PHE A 107 14.59 0.95 -6.44
C PHE A 107 15.03 2.25 -7.15
N GLU A 108 15.26 3.31 -6.39
CA GLU A 108 15.82 4.58 -6.85
C GLU A 108 17.36 4.59 -6.80
N ASN A 109 17.99 3.48 -6.38
CA ASN A 109 19.45 3.38 -6.33
C ASN A 109 20.03 3.57 -7.75
N GLY A 110 21.05 4.41 -7.85
CA GLY A 110 21.62 4.83 -9.14
C GLY A 110 20.90 6.01 -9.82
N LYS A 111 19.71 6.44 -9.36
CA LYS A 111 18.99 7.63 -9.84
C LYS A 111 19.13 8.85 -8.92
N ARG A 112 19.96 8.75 -7.90
CA ARG A 112 20.16 9.75 -6.82
C ARG A 112 20.98 10.97 -7.28
N GLY A 113 20.80 11.41 -8.49
CA GLY A 113 21.41 12.63 -9.04
C GLY A 113 20.50 13.83 -8.83
N GLY A 114 20.46 14.30 -7.66
CA GLY A 114 20.17 15.59 -7.09
C GLY A 114 19.36 16.66 -7.80
N SER A 115 18.50 16.37 -8.78
CA SER A 115 17.60 17.42 -9.27
C SER A 115 16.47 17.64 -8.26
N ARG A 116 16.47 18.81 -7.68
CA ARG A 116 15.39 19.34 -6.88
C ARG A 116 14.35 19.99 -7.80
N MET A 117 13.07 19.85 -7.49
CA MET A 117 12.00 20.60 -8.15
C MET A 117 12.23 22.09 -7.96
N THR A 118 12.24 22.85 -9.05
CA THR A 118 12.35 24.31 -8.98
C THR A 118 11.04 24.93 -8.52
N TYR A 119 11.09 26.17 -8.06
CA TYR A 119 9.85 26.87 -7.65
C TYR A 119 8.94 27.15 -8.84
N GLU A 120 9.47 27.34 -10.04
CA GLU A 120 8.69 27.48 -11.28
C GLU A 120 7.92 26.17 -11.57
N THR A 121 8.58 25.03 -11.38
CA THR A 121 7.90 23.72 -11.53
C THR A 121 6.83 23.53 -10.45
N ALA A 122 7.10 23.92 -9.20
CA ALA A 122 6.12 23.86 -8.12
C ALA A 122 4.90 24.74 -8.43
N ASP A 123 5.09 25.95 -8.95
CA ASP A 123 4.02 26.85 -9.37
C ASP A 123 3.22 26.27 -10.56
N ALA A 124 3.89 25.61 -11.50
CA ALA A 124 3.24 24.90 -12.61
C ALA A 124 2.37 23.72 -12.11
N VAL A 125 2.82 23.00 -11.07
CA VAL A 125 2.00 21.96 -10.40
C VAL A 125 0.74 22.56 -9.78
N VAL A 126 0.86 23.68 -9.07
CA VAL A 126 -0.30 24.41 -8.52
C VAL A 126 -1.27 24.81 -9.62
N TRP A 127 -0.76 25.39 -10.71
CA TRP A 127 -1.56 25.75 -11.86
C TRP A 127 -2.29 24.57 -12.49
N PHE A 128 -1.58 23.45 -12.69
CA PHE A 128 -2.15 22.22 -13.23
C PHE A 128 -3.31 21.69 -12.36
N ILE A 129 -3.11 21.65 -11.04
CA ILE A 129 -4.14 21.17 -10.10
C ILE A 129 -5.34 22.13 -10.10
N ARG A 130 -5.10 23.45 -10.13
CA ARG A 130 -6.16 24.46 -10.28
C ARG A 130 -7.01 24.21 -11.52
N LYS A 131 -6.37 23.94 -12.67
CA LYS A 131 -7.09 23.60 -13.91
C LYS A 131 -7.94 22.34 -13.77
N LYS A 132 -7.46 21.32 -13.05
CA LYS A 132 -8.24 20.12 -12.75
C LYS A 132 -9.44 20.39 -11.85
N ILE A 133 -9.30 21.27 -10.87
CA ILE A 133 -10.40 21.73 -10.01
C ILE A 133 -11.44 22.49 -10.85
N ASP A 134 -11.01 23.44 -11.67
CA ASP A 134 -11.90 24.28 -12.47
C ASP A 134 -12.66 23.47 -13.54
N SER A 135 -12.04 22.41 -14.08
CA SER A 135 -12.67 21.54 -15.09
C SER A 135 -13.55 20.42 -14.51
N ASN A 136 -13.55 20.24 -13.19
CA ASN A 136 -14.29 19.16 -12.54
C ASN A 136 -15.12 19.66 -11.32
N PRO A 137 -16.35 20.12 -11.54
CA PRO A 137 -17.23 20.57 -10.47
C PRO A 137 -17.62 19.48 -9.46
N SER A 138 -17.47 18.19 -9.83
CA SER A 138 -17.77 17.06 -8.97
C SER A 138 -16.65 16.71 -7.98
N LEU A 139 -15.48 17.36 -8.08
CA LEU A 139 -14.32 17.08 -7.25
C LEU A 139 -14.58 17.47 -5.80
N LYS A 140 -14.47 16.50 -4.89
CA LYS A 140 -14.71 16.66 -3.45
C LYS A 140 -13.46 16.51 -2.59
N THR A 141 -12.46 15.80 -3.11
CA THR A 141 -11.26 15.50 -2.31
C THR A 141 -10.00 15.56 -3.18
N ILE A 142 -8.96 16.21 -2.65
CA ILE A 142 -7.60 16.14 -3.18
C ILE A 142 -6.71 15.48 -2.14
N THR A 143 -5.94 14.48 -2.56
CA THR A 143 -4.95 13.81 -1.73
C THR A 143 -3.56 14.04 -2.33
N LEU A 144 -2.64 14.60 -1.54
CA LEU A 144 -1.24 14.77 -1.89
C LEU A 144 -0.40 13.71 -1.20
N ASN A 145 0.33 12.90 -1.96
CA ASN A 145 1.24 11.88 -1.45
C ASN A 145 2.68 12.34 -1.69
N GLY A 146 3.40 12.66 -0.63
CA GLY A 146 4.81 12.99 -0.69
C GLY A 146 5.66 11.73 -0.83
N PHE A 147 6.55 11.73 -1.84
CA PHE A 147 7.41 10.61 -2.18
C PHE A 147 8.76 11.10 -2.73
N GLY A 148 9.59 10.20 -3.26
CA GLY A 148 10.89 10.49 -3.88
C GLY A 148 12.04 9.90 -3.07
N GLY A 149 13.23 10.49 -3.13
CA GLY A 149 14.36 10.05 -2.32
C GLY A 149 14.04 10.16 -0.82
N GLU A 150 14.22 11.35 -0.23
CA GLU A 150 13.69 11.69 1.08
C GLU A 150 12.88 13.00 0.98
N PRO A 151 11.55 12.93 1.00
CA PRO A 151 10.70 14.10 0.76
C PRO A 151 10.85 15.21 1.81
N LEU A 152 11.20 14.88 3.06
CA LEU A 152 11.36 15.88 4.12
C LEU A 152 12.58 16.80 3.93
N MET A 153 13.51 16.44 3.03
CA MET A 153 14.59 17.36 2.60
C MET A 153 14.07 18.55 1.76
N TYR A 154 12.83 18.50 1.31
CA TYR A 154 12.22 19.44 0.37
C TYR A 154 10.91 20.02 0.92
N ILE A 155 10.83 20.19 2.22
CA ILE A 155 9.58 20.65 2.89
C ILE A 155 9.10 22.02 2.38
N ASP A 156 10.00 22.90 1.97
CA ASP A 156 9.68 24.18 1.38
C ASP A 156 8.95 24.07 0.03
N VAL A 157 9.24 23.03 -0.77
CA VAL A 157 8.48 22.73 -2.00
C VAL A 157 7.06 22.29 -1.67
N PHE A 158 6.88 21.48 -0.62
CA PHE A 158 5.54 21.14 -0.13
C PHE A 158 4.76 22.38 0.30
N GLU A 159 5.37 23.27 1.07
CA GLU A 159 4.73 24.53 1.49
C GLU A 159 4.31 25.39 0.29
N ARG A 160 5.20 25.51 -0.70
CA ARG A 160 4.91 26.29 -1.91
C ARG A 160 3.70 25.77 -2.70
N ILE A 161 3.52 24.45 -2.71
CA ILE A 161 2.41 23.80 -3.42
C ILE A 161 1.16 23.75 -2.53
N CYS A 162 1.28 23.32 -1.27
CA CYS A 162 0.13 23.08 -0.41
C CYS A 162 -0.61 24.36 -0.03
N HIS A 163 0.10 25.41 0.36
CA HIS A 163 -0.55 26.61 0.88
C HIS A 163 -1.54 27.27 -0.11
N PRO A 164 -1.20 27.51 -1.39
CA PRO A 164 -2.16 28.05 -2.34
C PRO A 164 -3.28 27.03 -2.67
N LEU A 165 -2.99 25.72 -2.71
CA LEU A 165 -4.00 24.71 -2.98
C LEU A 165 -4.98 24.55 -1.83
N ILE A 166 -4.52 24.65 -0.58
CA ILE A 166 -5.39 24.58 0.59
C ILE A 166 -6.39 25.76 0.57
N ARG A 167 -5.91 26.97 0.31
CA ARG A 167 -6.81 28.15 0.18
C ARG A 167 -7.86 27.94 -0.91
N LEU A 168 -7.43 27.50 -2.10
CA LEU A 168 -8.35 27.24 -3.20
C LEU A 168 -9.36 26.15 -2.86
N CYS A 169 -8.92 25.07 -2.21
CA CYS A 169 -9.81 23.99 -1.80
C CYS A 169 -10.84 24.45 -0.76
N ASP A 170 -10.43 25.28 0.19
CA ASP A 170 -11.34 25.86 1.20
C ASP A 170 -12.40 26.75 0.55
N GLU A 171 -12.02 27.62 -0.39
CA GLU A 171 -12.91 28.45 -1.17
C GLU A 171 -13.94 27.65 -1.99
N ARG A 172 -13.58 26.45 -2.43
CA ARG A 172 -14.40 25.58 -3.29
C ARG A 172 -15.12 24.45 -2.52
N GLY A 173 -14.97 24.37 -1.20
CA GLY A 173 -15.54 23.30 -0.38
C GLY A 173 -14.92 21.92 -0.67
N ILE A 174 -13.68 21.86 -1.18
CA ILE A 174 -12.94 20.64 -1.49
C ILE A 174 -12.08 20.25 -0.30
N ARG A 175 -12.12 18.98 0.08
CA ARG A 175 -11.28 18.43 1.15
C ARG A 175 -9.85 18.22 0.64
N PHE A 176 -8.89 18.96 1.17
CA PHE A 176 -7.46 18.71 0.94
C PHE A 176 -6.88 17.87 2.09
N LYS A 177 -6.14 16.81 1.78
CA LYS A 177 -5.40 15.98 2.75
C LYS A 177 -4.09 15.52 2.16
N GLY A 178 -3.11 15.25 3.02
CA GLY A 178 -1.80 14.77 2.59
C GLY A 178 -1.28 13.60 3.43
N HIS A 179 -0.39 12.86 2.79
CA HIS A 179 0.38 11.75 3.33
C HIS A 179 1.83 11.85 2.85
N VAL A 180 2.79 11.37 3.63
CA VAL A 180 4.20 11.33 3.24
C VAL A 180 4.81 9.96 3.53
N ILE A 181 5.66 9.46 2.61
CA ILE A 181 6.48 8.27 2.82
C ILE A 181 7.91 8.76 3.06
N THR A 182 8.48 8.45 4.23
CA THR A 182 9.75 9.02 4.70
C THR A 182 10.57 8.02 5.51
N ASN A 183 11.88 8.20 5.54
CA ASN A 183 12.75 7.53 6.50
C ASN A 183 12.70 8.14 7.92
N ALA A 184 11.94 9.22 8.10
CA ALA A 184 11.69 9.96 9.34
C ALA A 184 12.94 10.55 10.05
N TYR A 185 14.11 10.52 9.44
CA TYR A 185 15.31 11.12 10.04
C TYR A 185 15.15 12.62 10.29
N PHE A 186 14.42 13.30 9.41
CA PHE A 186 14.11 14.73 9.51
C PHE A 186 12.71 15.02 10.08
N LEU A 187 11.99 14.03 10.59
CA LEU A 187 10.63 14.21 11.13
C LEU A 187 10.67 14.83 12.54
N THR A 188 11.34 15.97 12.67
CA THR A 188 11.44 16.75 13.90
C THR A 188 10.14 17.52 14.17
N ASP A 189 9.97 18.07 15.38
CA ASP A 189 8.80 18.87 15.74
C ASP A 189 8.54 20.04 14.78
N ASP A 190 9.58 20.75 14.37
CA ASP A 190 9.46 21.83 13.38
C ASP A 190 8.93 21.29 12.04
N ILE A 191 9.45 20.16 11.55
CA ILE A 191 8.97 19.55 10.32
C ILE A 191 7.54 19.04 10.46
N VAL A 192 7.17 18.47 11.62
CA VAL A 192 5.78 18.08 11.91
C VAL A 192 4.85 19.28 11.85
N ASP A 193 5.22 20.43 12.45
CA ASP A 193 4.45 21.68 12.38
C ASP A 193 4.21 22.14 10.95
N ARG A 194 5.25 22.11 10.13
CA ARG A 194 5.20 22.49 8.72
C ARG A 194 4.33 21.54 7.90
N LEU A 195 4.43 20.22 8.13
CA LEU A 195 3.60 19.20 7.50
C LEU A 195 2.12 19.39 7.86
N ILE A 196 1.80 19.65 9.13
CA ILE A 196 0.43 19.88 9.57
C ILE A 196 -0.16 21.14 8.91
N LYS A 197 0.61 22.24 8.81
CA LYS A 197 0.20 23.44 8.07
C LYS A 197 -0.07 23.13 6.58
N CYS A 198 0.61 22.14 6.01
CA CYS A 198 0.37 21.61 4.66
C CYS A 198 -0.79 20.59 4.62
N ARG A 199 -1.50 20.35 5.73
CA ARG A 199 -2.53 19.28 5.87
C ARG A 199 -1.99 17.88 5.56
N ILE A 200 -0.69 17.66 5.71
CA ILE A 200 -0.05 16.35 5.66
C ILE A 200 -0.05 15.82 7.10
N THR A 201 -1.08 15.02 7.42
CA THR A 201 -1.37 14.57 8.79
C THR A 201 -1.13 13.07 8.98
N SER A 202 -0.53 12.41 8.01
CA SER A 202 -0.14 11.01 8.11
C SER A 202 1.21 10.77 7.46
N ALA A 203 1.97 9.83 8.03
CA ALA A 203 3.25 9.41 7.49
C ALA A 203 3.40 7.89 7.53
N GLN A 204 3.94 7.32 6.46
CA GLN A 204 4.50 5.98 6.47
C GLN A 204 6.01 6.09 6.70
N VAL A 205 6.49 5.42 7.74
CA VAL A 205 7.91 5.41 8.12
C VAL A 205 8.48 4.03 7.90
N SER A 206 9.61 3.91 7.19
CA SER A 206 10.27 2.62 7.00
C SER A 206 11.38 2.39 8.03
N ILE A 207 11.21 1.34 8.87
CA ILE A 207 12.22 0.85 9.81
C ILE A 207 12.38 -0.65 9.58
N ASP A 208 13.57 -1.09 9.17
CA ASP A 208 13.74 -2.46 8.67
C ASP A 208 14.10 -3.48 9.78
N GLY A 209 14.26 -3.04 11.03
CA GLY A 209 14.58 -3.88 12.18
C GLY A 209 15.24 -3.11 13.31
N MET A 210 15.79 -3.82 14.29
CA MET A 210 16.57 -3.28 15.40
C MET A 210 17.88 -2.61 14.91
N PRO A 211 18.62 -1.85 15.75
CA PRO A 211 19.66 -0.92 15.30
C PRO A 211 20.68 -1.46 14.30
N GLU A 212 21.14 -2.69 14.45
CA GLU A 212 22.15 -3.32 13.58
C GLU A 212 21.56 -3.67 12.21
N VAL A 213 20.36 -4.28 12.20
CA VAL A 213 19.62 -4.61 10.97
C VAL A 213 19.21 -3.33 10.26
N TYR A 214 18.74 -2.33 11.00
CA TYR A 214 18.40 -1.02 10.47
C TYR A 214 19.60 -0.34 9.80
N ALA A 215 20.74 -0.33 10.47
CA ALA A 215 21.98 0.28 9.97
C ALA A 215 22.43 -0.37 8.65
N ALA A 216 22.46 -1.69 8.62
CA ALA A 216 22.81 -2.47 7.41
C ALA A 216 21.81 -2.24 6.27
N GLY A 217 20.50 -2.33 6.56
CA GLY A 217 19.42 -2.16 5.58
C GLY A 217 19.30 -0.74 5.03
N LYS A 218 19.67 0.28 5.82
CA LYS A 218 19.57 1.70 5.42
C LYS A 218 20.90 2.30 4.95
N GLY A 219 22.02 1.62 5.14
CA GLY A 219 23.36 2.15 4.82
C GLY A 219 23.73 3.37 5.68
N VAL A 220 23.40 3.34 6.98
CA VAL A 220 23.60 4.44 7.94
C VAL A 220 24.17 3.93 9.25
N PRO A 221 24.78 4.79 10.10
CA PRO A 221 25.17 4.40 11.44
C PRO A 221 23.97 3.98 12.32
N ALA A 222 24.15 2.99 13.21
CA ALA A 222 23.10 2.49 14.11
C ALA A 222 22.44 3.57 14.97
N LYS A 223 23.17 4.63 15.34
CA LYS A 223 22.62 5.78 16.06
C LYS A 223 21.46 6.49 15.35
N ALA A 224 21.35 6.35 14.03
CA ALA A 224 20.26 6.93 13.26
C ALA A 224 18.90 6.28 13.60
N PHE A 225 18.91 5.00 14.02
CA PHE A 225 17.73 4.29 14.49
C PHE A 225 17.07 5.02 15.67
N TYR A 226 17.82 5.35 16.70
CA TYR A 226 17.28 6.00 17.90
C TYR A 226 16.69 7.36 17.58
N ARG A 227 17.34 8.15 16.73
CA ARG A 227 16.81 9.43 16.25
C ARG A 227 15.47 9.26 15.54
N VAL A 228 15.35 8.25 14.68
CA VAL A 228 14.08 7.98 13.95
C VAL A 228 12.99 7.55 14.92
N VAL A 229 13.31 6.70 15.90
CA VAL A 229 12.35 6.28 16.92
C VAL A 229 11.91 7.47 17.77
N ASP A 230 12.82 8.33 18.21
CA ASP A 230 12.48 9.54 18.98
C ASP A 230 11.56 10.48 18.18
N ASN A 231 11.85 10.68 16.89
CA ASN A 231 11.00 11.45 16.00
C ASN A 231 9.59 10.84 15.87
N ILE A 232 9.47 9.51 15.79
CA ILE A 232 8.17 8.82 15.75
C ILE A 232 7.39 9.04 17.05
N VAL A 233 8.05 8.88 18.22
CA VAL A 233 7.45 9.10 19.54
C VAL A 233 6.87 10.50 19.66
N THR A 234 7.57 11.48 19.15
CA THR A 234 7.12 12.88 19.15
C THR A 234 5.97 13.10 18.15
N ALA A 235 6.15 12.63 16.90
CA ALA A 235 5.21 12.87 15.82
C ALA A 235 3.85 12.16 16.00
N CYS A 236 3.82 10.96 16.61
CA CYS A 236 2.60 10.17 16.75
C CYS A 236 1.50 10.82 17.61
N ASN A 237 1.85 11.81 18.43
CA ASN A 237 0.87 12.58 19.20
C ASN A 237 0.08 13.57 18.32
N ARG A 238 0.53 13.84 17.11
CA ARG A 238 0.02 14.88 16.22
C ARG A 238 -0.28 14.40 14.80
N MET A 239 0.33 13.28 14.40
CA MET A 239 0.18 12.67 13.08
C MET A 239 -0.13 11.19 13.22
N ARG A 240 -0.85 10.64 12.25
CA ARG A 240 -1.00 9.18 12.14
C ARG A 240 0.27 8.60 11.54
N ILE A 241 0.95 7.74 12.29
CA ILE A 241 2.17 7.09 11.87
C ILE A 241 1.90 5.61 11.58
N SER A 242 2.34 5.16 10.41
CA SER A 242 2.36 3.75 10.03
C SER A 242 3.81 3.33 9.82
N VAL A 243 4.28 2.38 10.62
CA VAL A 243 5.63 1.83 10.49
C VAL A 243 5.59 0.64 9.54
N ARG A 244 6.34 0.74 8.46
CA ARG A 244 6.59 -0.35 7.52
C ARG A 244 7.94 -0.98 7.81
N VAL A 245 7.94 -2.28 8.10
CA VAL A 245 9.15 -3.07 8.32
C VAL A 245 9.45 -3.86 7.05
N ASN A 246 10.51 -3.47 6.32
CA ASN A 246 10.94 -4.26 5.17
C ASN A 246 11.78 -5.44 5.67
N VAL A 247 11.22 -6.64 5.56
CA VAL A 247 11.76 -7.85 6.17
C VAL A 247 12.43 -8.70 5.08
N PRO A 248 13.71 -9.05 5.25
CA PRO A 248 14.37 -10.06 4.43
C PRO A 248 13.84 -11.45 4.78
N ARG A 249 14.24 -12.47 3.99
CA ARG A 249 13.72 -13.85 4.10
C ARG A 249 13.75 -14.41 5.53
N ASP A 250 14.78 -14.10 6.31
CA ASP A 250 15.01 -14.66 7.66
C ASP A 250 14.87 -13.60 8.76
N GLY A 251 14.13 -12.50 8.48
CA GLY A 251 14.10 -11.32 9.35
C GLY A 251 12.89 -11.24 10.30
N LEU A 252 12.06 -12.29 10.41
CA LEU A 252 10.80 -12.22 11.17
C LEU A 252 11.01 -11.99 12.66
N ASP A 253 11.99 -12.65 13.27
CA ASP A 253 12.24 -12.50 14.71
C ASP A 253 12.73 -11.10 15.05
N ASN A 254 13.58 -10.51 14.20
CA ASN A 254 14.02 -9.13 14.37
C ASN A 254 12.87 -8.12 14.16
N ALA A 255 11.92 -8.42 13.27
CA ALA A 255 10.72 -7.60 13.10
C ALA A 255 9.79 -7.68 14.33
N ARG A 256 9.68 -8.85 14.99
CA ARG A 256 8.96 -9.02 16.25
C ARG A 256 9.65 -8.25 17.40
N GLU A 257 10.95 -8.35 17.51
CA GLU A 257 11.73 -7.61 18.49
C GLU A 257 11.55 -6.09 18.31
N LEU A 258 11.61 -5.59 17.08
CA LEU A 258 11.34 -4.18 16.78
C LEU A 258 9.92 -3.78 17.19
N ARG A 259 8.92 -4.60 16.88
CA ARG A 259 7.53 -4.35 17.30
C ARG A 259 7.44 -4.21 18.81
N ASP A 260 7.98 -5.18 19.56
CA ASP A 260 7.90 -5.21 21.01
C ASP A 260 8.64 -4.02 21.63
N TYR A 261 9.79 -3.67 21.09
CA TYR A 261 10.53 -2.46 21.46
C TYR A 261 9.69 -1.19 21.25
N LEU A 262 9.09 -1.02 20.08
CA LEU A 262 8.29 0.18 19.76
C LEU A 262 7.02 0.23 20.64
N MET A 263 6.29 -0.88 20.76
CA MET A 263 5.01 -0.91 21.47
C MET A 263 5.18 -0.80 22.99
N GLN A 264 6.07 -1.60 23.57
CA GLN A 264 6.21 -1.75 25.01
C GLN A 264 7.23 -0.76 25.59
N GLU A 265 8.47 -0.77 25.09
CA GLU A 265 9.53 0.05 25.69
C GLU A 265 9.41 1.53 25.30
N ARG A 266 8.93 1.83 24.09
CA ARG A 266 8.72 3.22 23.63
C ARG A 266 7.31 3.73 23.84
N GLY A 267 6.40 2.91 24.36
CA GLY A 267 5.01 3.29 24.70
C GLY A 267 4.17 3.73 23.50
N LEU A 268 4.37 3.08 22.33
CA LEU A 268 3.66 3.42 21.10
C LEU A 268 2.46 2.52 20.82
N ASP A 269 2.14 1.60 21.71
CA ASP A 269 0.95 0.76 21.58
C ASP A 269 -0.33 1.60 21.47
N GLY A 270 -1.18 1.26 20.50
CA GLY A 270 -2.40 2.02 20.18
C GLY A 270 -2.17 3.40 19.52
N LYS A 271 -0.92 3.90 19.42
CA LYS A 271 -0.59 5.21 18.83
C LYS A 271 -0.11 5.13 17.39
N ILE A 272 0.49 4.00 17.01
CA ILE A 272 0.97 3.75 15.65
C ILE A 272 0.42 2.44 15.12
N SER A 273 0.42 2.28 13.80
CA SER A 273 0.28 0.97 13.15
C SER A 273 1.64 0.45 12.71
N ILE A 274 1.83 -0.87 12.76
CA ILE A 274 3.05 -1.52 12.27
C ILE A 274 2.67 -2.72 11.41
N TYR A 275 3.36 -2.91 10.30
CA TYR A 275 3.19 -4.05 9.40
C TYR A 275 4.51 -4.41 8.72
N ILE A 276 4.64 -5.67 8.34
CA ILE A 276 5.80 -6.12 7.57
C ILE A 276 5.55 -6.02 6.07
N ALA A 277 6.61 -5.86 5.32
CA ALA A 277 6.59 -5.86 3.87
C ALA A 277 7.79 -6.64 3.32
N ASN A 278 7.57 -7.36 2.22
CA ASN A 278 8.65 -8.08 1.56
C ASN A 278 9.73 -7.13 1.03
N THR A 279 10.98 -7.41 1.33
CA THR A 279 12.12 -6.72 0.73
C THR A 279 12.30 -7.26 -0.70
N ARG A 280 11.90 -6.47 -1.71
CA ARG A 280 12.08 -6.83 -3.11
C ARG A 280 13.54 -6.73 -3.51
N LEU A 281 14.01 -7.76 -4.20
CA LEU A 281 15.35 -7.79 -4.80
C LEU A 281 15.21 -7.40 -6.28
N TYR A 282 15.28 -6.10 -6.57
CA TYR A 282 15.18 -5.62 -7.93
C TYR A 282 16.28 -6.19 -8.83
N GLY A 283 15.90 -6.86 -9.93
CA GLY A 283 16.81 -7.55 -10.84
C GLY A 283 17.04 -9.03 -10.53
N ALA A 284 16.38 -9.59 -9.52
CA ALA A 284 16.37 -11.03 -9.27
C ALA A 284 15.60 -11.78 -10.36
N SER A 285 15.86 -13.09 -10.49
CA SER A 285 15.09 -13.96 -11.38
C SER A 285 13.64 -14.10 -10.89
N LEU A 286 12.71 -14.37 -11.83
CA LEU A 286 11.31 -14.61 -11.48
C LEU A 286 11.13 -15.77 -10.48
N GLU A 287 11.96 -16.80 -10.55
CA GLU A 287 11.94 -17.93 -9.60
C GLU A 287 12.34 -17.51 -8.20
N THR A 288 13.38 -16.67 -8.08
CA THR A 288 13.81 -16.09 -6.80
C THR A 288 12.73 -15.20 -6.22
N GLU A 289 12.07 -14.37 -7.05
CA GLU A 289 10.97 -13.52 -6.59
C GLU A 289 9.76 -14.33 -6.13
N LYS A 290 9.38 -15.40 -6.83
CA LYS A 290 8.29 -16.31 -6.43
C LYS A 290 8.58 -16.99 -5.09
N ALA A 291 9.80 -17.53 -4.92
CA ALA A 291 10.21 -18.18 -3.68
C ALA A 291 10.22 -17.20 -2.50
N ASN A 292 10.69 -15.97 -2.72
CA ASN A 292 10.67 -14.92 -1.70
C ASN A 292 9.25 -14.51 -1.34
N PHE A 293 8.35 -14.43 -2.31
CA PHE A 293 6.95 -14.08 -2.08
C PHE A 293 6.20 -15.15 -1.28
N ALA A 294 6.38 -16.43 -1.61
CA ALA A 294 5.78 -17.53 -0.85
C ALA A 294 6.24 -17.52 0.62
N ASN A 295 7.55 -17.39 0.84
CA ASN A 295 8.09 -17.28 2.19
C ASN A 295 7.57 -16.05 2.95
N TRP A 296 7.44 -14.92 2.25
CA TRP A 296 6.90 -13.70 2.85
C TRP A 296 5.44 -13.87 3.29
N CYS A 297 4.59 -14.55 2.51
CA CYS A 297 3.20 -14.79 2.88
C CYS A 297 3.08 -15.58 4.21
N GLU A 298 3.95 -16.57 4.43
CA GLU A 298 3.98 -17.28 5.71
C GLU A 298 4.46 -16.40 6.86
N MET A 299 5.53 -15.64 6.65
CA MET A 299 6.03 -14.68 7.63
C MET A 299 4.99 -13.63 8.01
N ASP A 300 4.23 -13.11 7.05
CA ASP A 300 3.19 -12.12 7.29
C ASP A 300 2.05 -12.70 8.14
N LYS A 301 1.60 -13.91 7.82
CA LYS A 301 0.63 -14.64 8.63
C LYS A 301 1.10 -14.84 10.08
N GLU A 302 2.35 -15.24 10.27
CA GLU A 302 2.94 -15.44 11.59
C GLU A 302 3.12 -14.12 12.35
N PHE A 303 3.50 -13.05 11.67
CA PHE A 303 3.64 -11.73 12.27
C PHE A 303 2.29 -11.23 12.77
N ILE A 304 1.23 -11.35 11.97
CA ILE A 304 -0.14 -10.95 12.32
C ILE A 304 -0.64 -11.76 13.53
N LYS A 305 -0.48 -13.08 13.52
CA LYS A 305 -0.87 -13.94 14.66
C LYS A 305 -0.17 -13.56 15.96
N SER A 306 1.03 -12.99 15.90
CA SER A 306 1.76 -12.59 17.09
C SER A 306 1.20 -11.33 17.79
N PHE A 307 0.29 -10.58 17.16
CA PHE A 307 -0.40 -9.44 17.81
C PHE A 307 -1.59 -9.87 18.67
N ASP A 308 -2.34 -10.87 18.20
CA ASP A 308 -3.53 -11.36 18.89
C ASP A 308 -3.82 -12.80 18.43
N PRO A 309 -3.39 -13.79 19.23
CA PRO A 309 -3.60 -15.21 18.90
C PRO A 309 -5.08 -15.60 18.71
N ASP A 310 -6.00 -14.87 19.37
CA ASP A 310 -7.44 -15.15 19.33
C ASP A 310 -8.16 -14.43 18.19
N LYS A 311 -7.56 -13.41 17.59
CA LYS A 311 -8.09 -12.71 16.42
C LYS A 311 -7.66 -13.36 15.09
N GLY A 312 -7.91 -14.67 14.96
CA GLY A 312 -7.65 -15.45 13.74
C GLY A 312 -8.47 -15.06 12.50
N SER A 313 -9.06 -13.87 12.47
CA SER A 313 -9.76 -13.33 11.31
C SER A 313 -9.43 -11.85 11.12
N PHE A 314 -8.21 -11.56 10.67
CA PHE A 314 -7.98 -10.28 10.03
C PHE A 314 -8.67 -10.31 8.65
N ASN A 315 -9.69 -9.46 8.47
CA ASN A 315 -10.14 -9.08 7.15
C ASN A 315 -8.94 -8.46 6.42
N TYR A 316 -8.31 -9.22 5.56
CA TYR A 316 -7.34 -8.73 4.59
C TYR A 316 -8.08 -7.75 3.65
N LYS A 317 -8.24 -6.51 4.06
CA LYS A 317 -8.41 -5.43 3.11
C LYS A 317 -7.02 -5.17 2.57
N SER A 318 -6.72 -5.81 1.43
CA SER A 318 -5.54 -5.50 0.64
C SER A 318 -5.40 -3.99 0.55
N LEU A 319 -4.28 -3.48 1.07
CA LEU A 319 -3.81 -2.15 0.70
C LEU A 319 -3.32 -2.25 -0.76
N THR A 320 -4.24 -2.11 -1.70
CA THR A 320 -3.93 -1.73 -3.09
C THR A 320 -3.91 -0.22 -3.20
#